data_fbcd391baf1af51340e1c0f8ba4eba31
#
_entry.id   fbcd391baf1af51340e1c0f8ba4eba31
#
_cell.length_a   1.000
_cell.length_b   1.000
_cell.length_c   1.000
_cell.angle_alpha   90.00
_cell.angle_beta   90.00
_cell.angle_gamma   90.00
#
_symmetry.space_group_name_H-M   'P 1'
#
loop_
_entity.id
_entity.type
_entity.pdbx_description
1 polymer ?
#
loop_
_entity_poly.entity_id
_entity_poly.type
_entity_poly.pdbx_seq_one_letter_code
_entity_poly.pdbx_strand_id
1 'polypeptide(L)'
;MKQSLHDYMRVGIVHFMAYPFAMSGEGPIADSVAKIVCDEFFESIEVTHVDVPDEHEGVKNLLATSGVRVGFGAQPFILRGKLDLNSPDPEKRQQAIDVLKGAVDQAYAFGARKFGFLSGPRPQAKEQ
;
A
#
# COMPACT_ATOMS: atom_id res chain seq x y z
N MET A 1 17.45 -18.96 -27.48
CA MET A 1 17.46 -17.70 -26.71
C MET A 1 16.62 -17.92 -25.47
N LYS A 2 17.14 -17.57 -24.29
CA LYS A 2 16.29 -17.57 -23.09
C LYS A 2 15.41 -16.33 -23.18
N GLN A 3 14.11 -16.51 -23.21
CA GLN A 3 13.15 -15.41 -23.20
C GLN A 3 13.19 -14.70 -21.84
N SER A 4 13.02 -13.38 -21.84
CA SER A 4 13.00 -12.59 -20.62
C SER A 4 11.74 -12.88 -19.79
N LEU A 5 11.84 -12.79 -18.46
CA LEU A 5 10.68 -12.87 -17.59
C LEU A 5 9.61 -11.83 -17.96
N HIS A 6 10.05 -10.66 -18.40
CA HIS A 6 9.18 -9.55 -18.84
C HIS A 6 8.38 -9.85 -20.11
N ASP A 7 8.74 -10.88 -20.88
CA ASP A 7 7.94 -11.33 -22.04
C ASP A 7 6.64 -12.03 -21.62
N TYR A 8 6.59 -12.50 -20.38
CA TYR A 8 5.46 -13.31 -19.86
C TYR A 8 4.68 -12.62 -18.76
N MET A 9 5.33 -11.79 -17.95
CA MET A 9 4.71 -11.13 -16.81
C MET A 9 5.35 -9.79 -16.49
N ARG A 10 4.61 -8.98 -15.76
CA ARG A 10 5.15 -7.73 -15.19
C ARG A 10 5.72 -8.00 -13.83
N VAL A 11 6.98 -7.69 -13.64
CA VAL A 11 7.64 -7.80 -12.36
C VAL A 11 7.31 -6.59 -11.50
N GLY A 12 6.89 -6.83 -10.28
CA GLY A 12 6.57 -5.78 -9.33
C GLY A 12 7.24 -5.96 -7.99
N ILE A 13 7.26 -4.90 -7.21
CA ILE A 13 7.81 -4.89 -5.86
C ILE A 13 6.81 -4.28 -4.89
N VAL A 14 6.73 -4.85 -3.70
CA VAL A 14 5.98 -4.29 -2.57
C VAL A 14 6.94 -3.35 -1.84
N HIS A 15 6.76 -2.03 -2.04
CA HIS A 15 7.66 -1.01 -1.56
C HIS A 15 7.86 -1.08 -0.04
N PHE A 16 6.79 -1.16 0.74
CA PHE A 16 6.87 -1.19 2.20
C PHE A 16 7.41 -2.51 2.78
N MET A 17 7.55 -3.55 1.96
CA MET A 17 8.28 -4.76 2.32
C MET A 17 9.78 -4.62 2.07
N ALA A 18 10.15 -3.95 0.97
CA ALA A 18 11.55 -3.65 0.65
C ALA A 18 12.12 -2.53 1.55
N TYR A 19 11.28 -1.59 1.95
CA TYR A 19 11.62 -0.46 2.83
C TYR A 19 10.68 -0.42 4.04
N PRO A 20 10.91 -1.23 5.08
CA PRO A 20 9.97 -1.42 6.19
C PRO A 20 9.59 -0.14 6.97
N PHE A 21 10.45 0.88 6.97
CA PHE A 21 10.12 2.18 7.59
C PHE A 21 8.85 2.80 6.97
N ALA A 22 8.61 2.57 5.68
CA ALA A 22 7.46 3.11 4.98
C ALA A 22 6.11 2.61 5.53
N MET A 23 6.10 1.52 6.31
CA MET A 23 4.89 1.05 6.97
C MET A 23 4.33 2.03 8.00
N SER A 24 5.14 2.99 8.47
CA SER A 24 4.69 4.05 9.38
C SER A 24 4.04 5.23 8.68
N GLY A 25 4.14 5.33 7.36
CA GLY A 25 3.75 6.52 6.60
C GLY A 25 4.74 7.68 6.72
N GLU A 26 5.88 7.46 7.36
CA GLU A 26 6.89 8.48 7.64
C GLU A 26 8.27 8.06 7.13
N GLY A 27 9.18 9.03 7.01
CA GLY A 27 10.54 8.83 6.54
C GLY A 27 10.75 9.26 5.09
N PRO A 28 11.92 8.99 4.48
CA PRO A 28 12.26 9.42 3.13
C PRO A 28 11.61 8.50 2.07
N ILE A 29 10.26 8.51 2.04
CA ILE A 29 9.47 7.59 1.20
C ILE A 29 9.65 7.93 -0.27
N ALA A 30 9.65 9.22 -0.63
CA ALA A 30 9.84 9.65 -2.01
C ALA A 30 11.19 9.18 -2.57
N ASP A 31 12.26 9.26 -1.79
CA ASP A 31 13.60 8.79 -2.20
C ASP A 31 13.61 7.27 -2.44
N SER A 32 12.95 6.49 -1.59
CA SER A 32 12.89 5.04 -1.74
C SER A 32 12.00 4.61 -2.92
N VAL A 33 10.90 5.32 -3.16
CA VAL A 33 10.06 5.13 -4.35
C VAL A 33 10.83 5.49 -5.61
N ALA A 34 11.58 6.60 -5.61
CA ALA A 34 12.40 7.01 -6.75
C ALA A 34 13.40 5.94 -7.16
N LYS A 35 14.06 5.27 -6.20
CA LYS A 35 14.99 4.16 -6.48
C LYS A 35 14.32 3.00 -7.21
N ILE A 36 13.06 2.70 -6.87
CA ILE A 36 12.30 1.62 -7.51
C ILE A 36 11.84 2.03 -8.90
N VAL A 37 11.24 3.20 -9.06
CA VAL A 37 10.67 3.61 -10.34
C VAL A 37 11.73 3.96 -11.39
N CYS A 38 12.98 4.20 -10.97
CA CYS A 38 14.13 4.36 -11.85
C CYS A 38 14.80 3.04 -12.22
N ASP A 39 14.44 1.92 -11.61
CA ASP A 39 14.95 0.60 -11.95
C ASP A 39 14.08 -0.04 -13.02
N GLU A 40 14.62 -0.19 -14.21
CA GLU A 40 13.93 -0.76 -15.38
C GLU A 40 13.46 -2.22 -15.18
N PHE A 41 13.94 -2.88 -14.13
CA PHE A 41 13.50 -4.25 -13.81
C PHE A 41 12.06 -4.29 -13.29
N PHE A 42 11.59 -3.23 -12.62
CA PHE A 42 10.26 -3.19 -12.04
C PHE A 42 9.27 -2.43 -12.94
N GLU A 43 8.20 -3.07 -13.32
CA GLU A 43 7.09 -2.50 -14.11
C GLU A 43 5.87 -2.16 -13.25
N SER A 44 5.89 -2.58 -11.98
CA SER A 44 4.81 -2.28 -11.02
C SER A 44 5.37 -2.09 -9.61
N ILE A 45 4.67 -1.28 -8.82
CA ILE A 45 4.98 -1.00 -7.43
C ILE A 45 3.69 -1.06 -6.60
N GLU A 46 3.77 -1.68 -5.42
CA GLU A 46 2.71 -1.58 -4.42
C GLU A 46 3.20 -0.66 -3.30
N VAL A 47 2.54 0.46 -3.15
CA VAL A 47 2.82 1.47 -2.10
C VAL A 47 1.79 1.37 -0.98
N THR A 48 2.05 2.04 0.14
CA THR A 48 1.10 2.21 1.22
C THR A 48 0.92 3.69 1.54
N HIS A 49 0.32 4.03 2.68
CA HIS A 49 0.08 5.42 3.07
C HIS A 49 1.38 6.22 3.24
N VAL A 50 1.25 7.52 3.04
CA VAL A 50 2.29 8.52 3.28
C VAL A 50 1.65 9.67 4.03
N ASP A 51 2.05 9.87 5.28
CA ASP A 51 1.39 10.81 6.19
C ASP A 51 2.06 12.19 6.21
N VAL A 52 3.32 12.28 5.77
CA VAL A 52 4.04 13.53 5.65
C VAL A 52 3.65 14.24 4.34
N PRO A 53 3.08 15.47 4.37
CA PRO A 53 2.52 16.10 3.17
C PRO A 53 3.52 16.28 2.00
N ASP A 54 4.75 16.70 2.28
CA ASP A 54 5.77 16.89 1.25
C ASP A 54 6.20 15.56 0.62
N GLU A 55 6.34 14.51 1.42
CA GLU A 55 6.62 13.16 0.94
C GLU A 55 5.45 12.61 0.12
N HIS A 56 4.21 12.83 0.56
CA HIS A 56 3.01 12.42 -0.17
C HIS A 56 2.95 13.05 -1.57
N GLU A 57 3.18 14.35 -1.67
CA GLU A 57 3.19 15.04 -2.97
C GLU A 57 4.37 14.56 -3.83
N GLY A 58 5.54 14.35 -3.24
CA GLY A 58 6.71 13.80 -3.93
C GLY A 58 6.43 12.41 -4.51
N VAL A 59 5.87 11.50 -3.73
CA VAL A 59 5.49 10.15 -4.18
C VAL A 59 4.44 10.20 -5.28
N LYS A 60 3.40 11.00 -5.11
CA LYS A 60 2.35 11.18 -6.12
C LYS A 60 2.92 11.62 -7.47
N ASN A 61 3.81 12.61 -7.48
CA ASN A 61 4.43 13.11 -8.70
C ASN A 61 5.34 12.07 -9.35
N LEU A 62 6.15 11.34 -8.57
CA LEU A 62 7.00 10.25 -9.07
C LEU A 62 6.17 9.15 -9.72
N LEU A 63 5.11 8.70 -9.07
CA LEU A 63 4.25 7.63 -9.59
C LEU A 63 3.51 8.08 -10.86
N ALA A 64 3.02 9.32 -10.91
CA ALA A 64 2.32 9.86 -12.07
C ALA A 64 3.20 9.96 -13.33
N THR A 65 4.51 10.19 -13.16
CA THR A 65 5.45 10.42 -14.26
C THR A 65 6.27 9.20 -14.66
N SER A 66 6.38 8.20 -13.78
CA SER A 66 7.25 7.03 -13.99
C SER A 66 6.72 6.03 -15.02
N GLY A 67 5.42 5.99 -15.26
CA GLY A 67 4.78 4.98 -16.11
C GLY A 67 4.63 3.59 -15.48
N VAL A 68 5.12 3.37 -14.26
CA VAL A 68 4.93 2.10 -13.54
C VAL A 68 3.46 1.88 -13.18
N ARG A 69 3.04 0.63 -13.08
CA ARG A 69 1.70 0.31 -12.56
C ARG A 69 1.69 0.39 -11.04
N VAL A 70 0.71 1.11 -10.52
CA VAL A 70 0.57 1.32 -9.08
C VAL A 70 -0.51 0.42 -8.49
N GLY A 71 -0.17 -0.30 -7.45
CA GLY A 71 -1.08 -0.93 -6.48
C GLY A 71 -0.96 -0.23 -5.13
N PHE A 72 -1.97 -0.33 -4.30
CA PHE A 72 -1.98 0.20 -2.95
C PHE A 72 -2.27 -0.90 -1.93
N GLY A 73 -1.41 -1.04 -0.94
CA GLY A 73 -1.56 -1.98 0.16
C GLY A 73 -1.95 -1.26 1.45
N ALA A 74 -3.15 -1.54 1.95
CA ALA A 74 -3.65 -1.02 3.22
C ALA A 74 -3.37 -1.96 4.41
N GLN A 75 -2.61 -3.04 4.18
CA GLN A 75 -2.23 -3.98 5.24
C GLN A 75 -1.54 -3.31 6.43
N PRO A 76 -0.60 -2.35 6.23
CA PRO A 76 0.02 -1.64 7.35
C PRO A 76 -0.98 -0.93 8.27
N PHE A 77 -2.04 -0.33 7.73
CA PHE A 77 -3.09 0.30 8.52
C PHE A 77 -3.78 -0.71 9.45
N ILE A 78 -4.19 -1.85 8.89
CA ILE A 78 -4.91 -2.89 9.63
C ILE A 78 -4.02 -3.47 10.74
N LEU A 79 -2.77 -3.81 10.39
CA LEU A 79 -1.86 -4.47 11.32
C LEU A 79 -1.40 -3.53 12.45
N ARG A 80 -0.96 -2.34 12.12
CA ARG A 80 -0.46 -1.38 13.11
C ARG A 80 -1.57 -0.81 13.97
N GLY A 81 -2.73 -0.50 13.37
CA GLY A 81 -3.91 0.01 14.06
C GLY A 81 -4.69 -1.08 14.81
N LYS A 82 -4.32 -2.37 14.67
CA LYS A 82 -5.09 -3.52 15.20
C LYS A 82 -6.57 -3.40 14.84
N LEU A 83 -6.83 -2.96 13.59
CA LEU A 83 -8.16 -2.73 13.11
C LEU A 83 -8.88 -4.03 12.78
N ASP A 84 -10.17 -4.09 13.05
CA ASP A 84 -10.99 -5.27 12.82
C ASP A 84 -12.31 -4.90 12.16
N LEU A 85 -12.42 -5.16 10.86
CA LEU A 85 -13.65 -4.95 10.09
C LEU A 85 -14.78 -5.93 10.49
N ASN A 86 -14.43 -7.02 11.16
CA ASN A 86 -15.36 -8.05 11.62
C ASN A 86 -15.66 -7.91 13.11
N SER A 87 -15.22 -6.82 13.75
CA SER A 87 -15.45 -6.59 15.17
C SER A 87 -16.96 -6.66 15.49
N PRO A 88 -17.35 -7.39 16.53
CA PRO A 88 -18.74 -7.35 17.03
C PRO A 88 -19.11 -5.98 17.61
N ASP A 89 -18.10 -5.20 18.04
CA ASP A 89 -18.25 -3.84 18.51
C ASP A 89 -18.47 -2.88 17.33
N PRO A 90 -19.63 -2.21 17.22
CA PRO A 90 -19.93 -1.32 16.10
C PRO A 90 -18.99 -0.13 15.99
N GLU A 91 -18.49 0.41 17.11
CA GLU A 91 -17.60 1.58 17.10
C GLU A 91 -16.22 1.21 16.54
N LYS A 92 -15.65 0.07 16.97
CA LYS A 92 -14.39 -0.45 16.45
C LYS A 92 -14.48 -0.78 14.97
N ARG A 93 -15.60 -1.39 14.56
CA ARG A 93 -15.84 -1.69 13.15
C ARG A 93 -15.93 -0.42 12.32
N GLN A 94 -16.65 0.61 12.81
CA GLN A 94 -16.76 1.89 12.12
C GLN A 94 -15.40 2.58 12.00
N GLN A 95 -14.59 2.56 13.06
CA GLN A 95 -13.22 3.07 13.02
C GLN A 95 -12.38 2.41 11.91
N ALA A 96 -12.43 1.09 11.80
CA ALA A 96 -11.72 0.36 10.77
C ALA A 96 -12.20 0.75 9.36
N ILE A 97 -13.50 0.93 9.17
CA ILE A 97 -14.10 1.38 7.92
C ILE A 97 -13.60 2.78 7.55
N ASP A 98 -13.59 3.71 8.50
CA ASP A 98 -13.20 5.10 8.23
C ASP A 98 -11.71 5.22 7.88
N VAL A 99 -10.85 4.46 8.54
CA VAL A 99 -9.43 4.39 8.20
C VAL A 99 -9.24 3.84 6.78
N LEU A 100 -9.96 2.76 6.41
CA LEU A 100 -9.85 2.21 5.06
C LEU A 100 -10.41 3.13 3.98
N LYS A 101 -11.44 3.92 4.26
CA LYS A 101 -11.92 4.96 3.33
C LYS A 101 -10.82 6.00 3.06
N GLY A 102 -10.14 6.49 4.10
CA GLY A 102 -8.99 7.38 3.93
C GLY A 102 -7.84 6.75 3.13
N ALA A 103 -7.62 5.45 3.32
CA ALA A 103 -6.63 4.71 2.53
C ALA A 103 -7.03 4.62 1.03
N VAL A 104 -8.31 4.48 0.73
CA VAL A 104 -8.82 4.50 -0.66
C VAL A 104 -8.60 5.87 -1.30
N ASP A 105 -8.80 6.96 -0.56
CA ASP A 105 -8.54 8.32 -1.06
C ASP A 105 -7.06 8.51 -1.40
N GLN A 106 -6.13 8.03 -0.56
CA GLN A 106 -4.71 8.06 -0.87
C GLN A 106 -4.36 7.17 -2.08
N ALA A 107 -4.94 5.99 -2.16
CA ALA A 107 -4.75 5.09 -3.30
C ALA A 107 -5.17 5.75 -4.61
N TYR A 108 -6.28 6.45 -4.59
CA TYR A 108 -6.75 7.23 -5.73
C TYR A 108 -5.78 8.36 -6.10
N ALA A 109 -5.30 9.11 -5.11
CA ALA A 109 -4.31 10.18 -5.31
C ALA A 109 -3.00 9.68 -5.94
N PHE A 110 -2.57 8.46 -5.61
CA PHE A 110 -1.39 7.81 -6.19
C PHE A 110 -1.64 7.14 -7.54
N GLY A 111 -2.86 7.19 -8.07
CA GLY A 111 -3.23 6.54 -9.33
C GLY A 111 -3.24 5.02 -9.26
N ALA A 112 -3.43 4.44 -8.07
CA ALA A 112 -3.48 3.01 -7.89
C ALA A 112 -4.70 2.40 -8.59
N ARG A 113 -4.49 1.28 -9.29
CA ARG A 113 -5.54 0.52 -9.97
C ARG A 113 -5.97 -0.74 -9.21
N LYS A 114 -5.23 -1.08 -8.18
CA LYS A 114 -5.49 -2.22 -7.30
C LYS A 114 -5.36 -1.77 -5.86
N PHE A 115 -6.26 -2.23 -5.02
CA PHE A 115 -6.28 -1.93 -3.60
C PHE A 115 -6.38 -3.25 -2.83
N GLY A 116 -5.40 -3.51 -1.98
CA GLY A 116 -5.34 -4.69 -1.13
C GLY A 116 -5.45 -4.33 0.35
N PHE A 117 -6.16 -5.13 1.12
CA PHE A 117 -6.28 -4.97 2.56
C PHE A 117 -6.54 -6.30 3.27
N LEU A 118 -6.38 -6.32 4.58
CA LEU A 118 -6.75 -7.44 5.43
C LEU A 118 -8.13 -7.19 6.04
N SER A 119 -8.96 -8.22 6.09
CA SER A 119 -10.32 -8.11 6.67
C SER A 119 -10.35 -8.06 8.21
N GLY A 120 -9.21 -8.28 8.84
CA GLY A 120 -9.10 -8.35 10.29
C GLY A 120 -8.79 -9.77 10.80
N PRO A 121 -8.68 -9.96 12.11
CA PRO A 121 -8.39 -11.25 12.71
C PRO A 121 -9.56 -12.21 12.53
N ARG A 122 -9.24 -13.52 12.64
CA ARG A 122 -10.30 -14.54 12.66
C ARG A 122 -11.19 -14.33 13.89
N PRO A 123 -12.52 -14.32 13.74
CA PRO A 123 -13.43 -14.27 14.90
C PRO A 123 -13.12 -15.43 15.86
N GLN A 124 -12.97 -15.11 17.14
CA GLN A 124 -12.86 -16.15 18.16
C GLN A 124 -14.21 -16.85 18.27
N ALA A 125 -14.22 -18.17 18.22
CA ALA A 125 -15.42 -18.93 18.54
C ALA A 125 -15.85 -18.54 19.97
N LYS A 126 -17.11 -18.16 20.14
CA LYS A 126 -17.66 -18.02 21.49
C LYS A 126 -17.52 -19.40 22.13
N GLU A 127 -16.76 -19.48 23.19
CA GLU A 127 -16.83 -20.64 24.09
C GLU A 127 -18.29 -20.73 24.53
N GLN A 128 -18.93 -21.86 24.23
CA GLN A 128 -20.28 -22.16 24.62
C GLN A 128 -20.29 -22.59 26.10
#